data_526e33bdce81005d8913c8fb1b617e09
#
_entry.id   526e33bdce81005d8913c8fb1b617e09
#
_cell.length_a   1.000
_cell.length_b   1.000
_cell.length_c   1.000
_cell.angle_alpha   90.00
_cell.angle_beta   90.00
_cell.angle_gamma   90.00
#
_symmetry.space_group_name_H-M   'P 1'
#
loop_
_entity.id
_entity.type
_entity.pdbx_description
1 polymer ?
#
loop_
_entity_poly.entity_id
_entity_poly.type
_entity_poly.pdbx_seq_one_letter_code
_entity_poly.pdbx_strand_id
1 'polypeptide(L)'
;MISFNEWLKSNKGHSFVPLFETDEGLVVNTKIKIVKNNERRLLRRSSLMEGAIIDIIESNINDPRWEGIIYVMGTGDFDDFIPLYIGKADKKGVKNEISANIKNIRKNSHMFARWGDGLAYHIGDLSHVLFKFEGYKKPQKKYERWAESLFTSYDPPILKQSVNFYVSPWFEGQLGLSGFSGSLPAIEKEMIAIASYHYGDSLLNKDGV
;
A
#
# COMPACT_ATOMS: atom_id res chain seq x y z
N MET A 1 -9.35 2.94 25.23
CA MET A 1 -9.07 3.01 23.79
C MET A 1 -7.98 1.98 23.54
N ILE A 2 -8.16 1.05 22.59
CA ILE A 2 -7.12 0.10 22.21
C ILE A 2 -6.02 0.83 21.45
N SER A 3 -4.78 0.36 21.51
CA SER A 3 -3.69 0.92 20.74
C SER A 3 -3.88 0.66 19.23
N PHE A 4 -3.17 1.43 18.39
CA PHE A 4 -3.21 1.24 16.94
C PHE A 4 -2.87 -0.20 16.54
N ASN A 5 -1.81 -0.76 17.11
CA ASN A 5 -1.37 -2.13 16.78
C ASN A 5 -2.35 -3.20 17.30
N GLU A 6 -2.92 -3.01 18.50
CA GLU A 6 -3.96 -3.93 19.02
C GLU A 6 -5.20 -3.92 18.11
N TRP A 7 -5.59 -2.74 17.60
CA TRP A 7 -6.70 -2.65 16.65
C TRP A 7 -6.38 -3.35 15.34
N LEU A 8 -5.19 -3.15 14.77
CA LEU A 8 -4.77 -3.88 13.55
C LEU A 8 -4.88 -5.40 13.74
N LYS A 9 -4.41 -5.91 14.89
CA LYS A 9 -4.49 -7.34 15.24
C LYS A 9 -5.91 -7.85 15.43
N SER A 10 -6.84 -7.00 15.86
CA SER A 10 -8.23 -7.38 16.12
C SER A 10 -9.06 -7.58 14.84
N ASN A 11 -8.63 -7.03 13.71
CA ASN A 11 -9.36 -7.14 12.45
C ASN A 11 -9.26 -8.57 11.87
N LYS A 12 -10.41 -9.22 11.68
CA LYS A 12 -10.46 -10.57 11.10
C LYS A 12 -10.05 -10.56 9.63
N GLY A 13 -9.31 -11.57 9.22
CA GLY A 13 -8.90 -11.75 7.83
C GLY A 13 -7.78 -10.81 7.37
N HIS A 14 -7.09 -10.14 8.30
CA HIS A 14 -5.90 -9.36 7.98
C HIS A 14 -4.71 -10.23 7.57
N SER A 15 -3.77 -9.64 6.86
CA SER A 15 -2.45 -10.19 6.58
C SER A 15 -1.38 -9.17 6.91
N PHE A 16 -0.22 -9.66 7.40
CA PHE A 16 0.96 -8.86 7.67
C PHE A 16 2.17 -9.53 7.02
N VAL A 17 2.73 -8.91 6.00
CA VAL A 17 3.69 -9.53 5.08
C VAL A 17 4.72 -8.51 4.61
N PRO A 18 5.92 -8.91 4.13
CA PRO A 18 6.85 -7.98 3.49
C PRO A 18 6.21 -7.29 2.29
N LEU A 19 6.47 -5.97 2.14
CA LEU A 19 5.99 -5.21 0.97
C LEU A 19 6.78 -5.55 -0.29
N PHE A 20 8.11 -5.60 -0.18
CA PHE A 20 9.01 -5.84 -1.29
C PHE A 20 9.62 -7.24 -1.26
N GLU A 21 9.96 -7.76 -2.43
CA GLU A 21 10.86 -8.90 -2.56
C GLU A 21 12.30 -8.39 -2.39
N THR A 22 13.02 -8.92 -1.40
CA THR A 22 14.39 -8.47 -1.06
C THR A 22 15.36 -9.65 -1.02
N ASP A 23 16.59 -9.38 -1.46
CA ASP A 23 17.74 -10.23 -1.24
C ASP A 23 18.48 -9.88 0.06
N GLU A 24 19.63 -10.51 0.31
CA GLU A 24 20.50 -10.17 1.44
C GLU A 24 20.84 -8.68 1.47
N GLY A 25 20.98 -8.12 2.68
CA GLY A 25 21.29 -6.70 2.87
C GLY A 25 20.15 -5.74 2.51
N LEU A 26 18.91 -6.20 2.48
CA LEU A 26 17.72 -5.39 2.19
C LEU A 26 17.69 -4.79 0.77
N VAL A 27 18.38 -5.42 -0.18
CA VAL A 27 18.35 -5.03 -1.59
C VAL A 27 17.00 -5.43 -2.19
N VAL A 28 16.21 -4.45 -2.64
CA VAL A 28 14.91 -4.73 -3.27
C VAL A 28 15.12 -5.25 -4.68
N ASN A 29 14.52 -6.39 -4.97
CA ASN A 29 14.51 -6.97 -6.31
C ASN A 29 13.79 -6.09 -7.31
N THR A 30 14.27 -6.09 -8.55
CA THR A 30 13.71 -5.28 -9.63
C THR A 30 13.32 -6.15 -10.83
N LYS A 31 12.42 -5.62 -11.66
CA LYS A 31 12.06 -6.20 -12.96
C LYS A 31 12.10 -5.13 -14.05
N ILE A 32 12.37 -5.54 -15.28
CA ILE A 32 12.24 -4.67 -16.45
C ILE A 32 10.86 -4.87 -17.08
N LYS A 33 10.21 -3.77 -17.44
CA LYS A 33 8.95 -3.76 -18.20
C LYS A 33 9.09 -2.82 -19.38
N ILE A 34 8.75 -3.31 -20.58
CA ILE A 34 8.74 -2.48 -21.79
C ILE A 34 7.37 -1.81 -21.91
N VAL A 35 7.36 -0.49 -22.01
CA VAL A 35 6.15 0.33 -22.20
C VAL A 35 6.38 1.32 -23.32
N LYS A 36 5.66 1.18 -24.43
CA LYS A 36 5.80 2.04 -25.62
C LYS A 36 7.26 2.17 -26.10
N ASN A 37 7.94 1.04 -26.22
CA ASN A 37 9.35 0.91 -26.62
C ASN A 37 10.39 1.47 -25.61
N ASN A 38 9.99 1.94 -24.46
CA ASN A 38 10.89 2.38 -23.38
C ASN A 38 10.98 1.30 -22.32
N GLU A 39 12.19 1.03 -21.84
CA GLU A 39 12.42 0.16 -20.69
C GLU A 39 12.15 0.93 -19.40
N ARG A 40 11.43 0.27 -18.49
CA ARG A 40 11.23 0.74 -17.12
C ARG A 40 11.74 -0.30 -16.15
N ARG A 41 12.68 0.08 -15.31
CA ARG A 41 13.08 -0.73 -14.16
C ARG A 41 12.11 -0.46 -13.02
N LEU A 42 11.53 -1.51 -12.47
CA LEU A 42 10.47 -1.42 -11.46
C LEU A 42 10.86 -2.21 -10.21
N LEU A 43 10.57 -1.68 -9.04
CA LEU A 43 10.63 -2.42 -7.78
C LEU A 43 9.66 -3.62 -7.83
N ARG A 44 10.05 -4.75 -7.25
CA ARG A 44 9.19 -5.93 -7.13
C ARG A 44 8.48 -5.95 -5.78
N ARG A 45 7.14 -6.00 -5.84
CA ARG A 45 6.33 -6.38 -4.66
C ARG A 45 6.67 -7.81 -4.28
N SER A 46 6.58 -8.14 -3.00
CA SER A 46 6.73 -9.53 -2.57
C SER A 46 5.56 -10.38 -3.09
N SER A 47 5.82 -11.64 -3.37
CA SER A 47 4.78 -12.61 -3.75
C SER A 47 3.77 -12.82 -2.62
N LEU A 48 4.20 -12.70 -1.35
CA LEU A 48 3.34 -12.78 -0.18
C LEU A 48 2.34 -11.61 -0.13
N MET A 49 2.81 -10.38 -0.43
CA MET A 49 1.92 -9.20 -0.49
C MET A 49 0.91 -9.33 -1.65
N GLU A 50 1.35 -9.81 -2.81
CA GLU A 50 0.44 -10.03 -3.93
C GLU A 50 -0.60 -11.11 -3.61
N GLY A 51 -0.18 -12.23 -3.03
CA GLY A 51 -1.08 -13.31 -2.58
C GLY A 51 -2.10 -12.83 -1.56
N ALA A 52 -1.66 -12.13 -0.51
CA ALA A 52 -2.55 -11.60 0.54
C ALA A 52 -3.65 -10.68 -0.02
N ILE A 53 -3.31 -9.77 -0.93
CA ILE A 53 -4.30 -8.89 -1.56
C ILE A 53 -5.27 -9.69 -2.45
N ILE A 54 -4.76 -10.62 -3.26
CA ILE A 54 -5.58 -11.44 -4.15
C ILE A 54 -6.58 -12.26 -3.33
N ASP A 55 -6.11 -12.94 -2.29
CA ASP A 55 -6.94 -13.80 -1.46
C ASP A 55 -8.04 -13.03 -0.73
N ILE A 56 -7.72 -11.85 -0.17
CA ILE A 56 -8.72 -10.98 0.45
C ILE A 56 -9.76 -10.53 -0.57
N ILE A 57 -9.35 -10.09 -1.75
CA ILE A 57 -10.29 -9.58 -2.77
C ILE A 57 -11.17 -10.72 -3.28
N GLU A 58 -10.60 -11.86 -3.66
CA GLU A 58 -11.38 -12.97 -4.24
C GLU A 58 -12.33 -13.61 -3.23
N SER A 59 -11.93 -13.67 -1.96
CA SER A 59 -12.79 -14.20 -0.88
C SER A 59 -13.98 -13.29 -0.56
N ASN A 60 -13.88 -11.98 -0.81
CA ASN A 60 -14.88 -11.03 -0.33
C ASN A 60 -15.62 -10.27 -1.44
N ILE A 61 -15.21 -10.38 -2.71
CA ILE A 61 -15.75 -9.56 -3.80
C ILE A 61 -17.27 -9.70 -3.99
N ASN A 62 -17.82 -10.87 -3.66
CA ASN A 62 -19.26 -11.16 -3.77
C ASN A 62 -20.06 -10.83 -2.48
N ASP A 63 -19.41 -10.50 -1.34
CA ASP A 63 -20.13 -10.07 -0.14
C ASP A 63 -20.64 -8.64 -0.36
N PRO A 64 -21.96 -8.38 -0.28
CA PRO A 64 -22.51 -7.05 -0.50
C PRO A 64 -22.07 -6.01 0.55
N ARG A 65 -21.69 -6.46 1.76
CA ARG A 65 -21.22 -5.60 2.85
C ARG A 65 -19.74 -5.23 2.73
N TRP A 66 -18.97 -5.96 1.89
CA TRP A 66 -17.56 -5.66 1.70
C TRP A 66 -17.38 -4.36 0.90
N GLU A 67 -16.71 -3.37 1.49
CA GLU A 67 -16.47 -2.06 0.89
C GLU A 67 -15.12 -1.95 0.17
N GLY A 68 -14.16 -2.83 0.48
CA GLY A 68 -12.83 -2.83 -0.08
C GLY A 68 -11.78 -3.29 0.92
N ILE A 69 -10.55 -2.82 0.73
CA ILE A 69 -9.42 -3.10 1.62
C ILE A 69 -8.85 -1.83 2.22
N ILE A 70 -8.47 -1.89 3.49
CA ILE A 70 -7.61 -0.93 4.16
C ILE A 70 -6.20 -1.51 4.24
N TYR A 71 -5.17 -0.69 4.04
CA TYR A 71 -3.80 -1.15 4.13
C TYR A 71 -2.90 -0.14 4.82
N VAL A 72 -1.84 -0.64 5.44
CA VAL A 72 -0.80 0.16 6.09
C VAL A 72 0.57 -0.34 5.64
N MET A 73 1.39 0.55 5.11
CA MET A 73 2.81 0.33 4.93
C MET A 73 3.54 0.84 6.17
N GLY A 74 4.49 0.07 6.67
CA GLY A 74 5.25 0.48 7.86
C GLY A 74 6.50 -0.37 8.09
N THR A 75 7.13 -0.16 9.22
CA THR A 75 8.37 -0.83 9.63
C THR A 75 8.20 -1.49 10.99
N GLY A 76 9.13 -2.36 11.38
CA GLY A 76 9.04 -3.14 12.61
C GLY A 76 8.21 -4.41 12.46
N ASP A 77 8.22 -5.23 13.50
CA ASP A 77 7.41 -6.44 13.60
C ASP A 77 5.96 -6.08 13.92
N PHE A 78 5.06 -7.06 13.85
CA PHE A 78 3.64 -6.79 14.06
C PHE A 78 3.31 -6.25 15.47
N ASP A 79 4.14 -6.57 16.47
CA ASP A 79 3.99 -6.07 17.84
C ASP A 79 4.44 -4.60 17.99
N ASP A 80 5.51 -4.22 17.29
CA ASP A 80 6.13 -2.90 17.33
C ASP A 80 5.99 -2.14 15.99
N PHE A 81 4.87 -2.36 15.28
CA PHE A 81 4.66 -1.82 13.95
C PHE A 81 4.50 -0.30 13.96
N ILE A 82 5.38 0.38 13.22
CA ILE A 82 5.36 1.83 13.04
C ILE A 82 4.75 2.13 11.65
N PRO A 83 3.54 2.70 11.59
CA PRO A 83 2.91 3.04 10.33
C PRO A 83 3.65 4.19 9.64
N LEU A 84 3.95 4.02 8.36
CA LEU A 84 4.52 5.04 7.48
C LEU A 84 3.49 5.60 6.50
N TYR A 85 2.57 4.77 6.01
CA TYR A 85 1.53 5.19 5.09
C TYR A 85 0.27 4.35 5.24
N ILE A 86 -0.87 5.01 5.29
CA ILE A 86 -2.20 4.40 5.38
C ILE A 86 -2.96 4.72 4.10
N GLY A 87 -3.68 3.75 3.57
CA GLY A 87 -4.49 3.93 2.38
C GLY A 87 -5.52 2.83 2.18
N LYS A 88 -6.30 2.97 1.12
CA LYS A 88 -7.39 2.04 0.80
C LYS A 88 -7.48 1.73 -0.69
N ALA A 89 -8.19 0.65 -1.01
CA ALA A 89 -8.69 0.41 -2.35
C ALA A 89 -10.18 0.04 -2.27
N ASP A 90 -11.02 0.92 -2.78
CA ASP A 90 -12.48 0.76 -2.75
C ASP A 90 -12.93 -0.38 -3.66
N LYS A 91 -13.94 -1.16 -3.22
CA LYS A 91 -14.62 -2.16 -4.05
C LYS A 91 -15.31 -1.50 -5.24
N LYS A 92 -16.06 -0.43 -4.98
CA LYS A 92 -16.81 0.29 -6.01
C LYS A 92 -15.93 1.35 -6.70
N GLY A 93 -16.06 1.48 -8.00
CA GLY A 93 -15.52 2.58 -8.77
C GLY A 93 -16.50 3.74 -8.86
N VAL A 94 -16.04 4.91 -9.33
CA VAL A 94 -16.89 6.09 -9.51
C VAL A 94 -18.06 5.84 -10.47
N LYS A 95 -17.84 5.01 -11.51
CA LYS A 95 -18.84 4.69 -12.56
C LYS A 95 -19.12 3.20 -12.71
N ASN A 96 -18.45 2.35 -11.96
CA ASN A 96 -18.50 0.89 -12.12
C ASN A 96 -18.76 0.23 -10.77
N GLU A 97 -19.48 -0.88 -10.76
CA GLU A 97 -19.72 -1.68 -9.56
C GLU A 97 -18.43 -2.22 -8.94
N ILE A 98 -17.44 -2.56 -9.79
CA ILE A 98 -16.12 -2.99 -9.34
C ILE A 98 -15.07 -1.98 -9.82
N SER A 99 -14.30 -1.47 -8.87
CA SER A 99 -13.20 -0.52 -9.10
C SER A 99 -12.15 -1.09 -10.06
N ALA A 100 -11.61 -0.24 -10.93
CA ALA A 100 -10.51 -0.60 -11.82
C ALA A 100 -9.25 -1.09 -11.07
N ASN A 101 -9.06 -0.65 -9.83
CA ASN A 101 -7.95 -1.09 -8.98
C ASN A 101 -8.06 -2.56 -8.54
N ILE A 102 -9.29 -3.09 -8.49
CA ILE A 102 -9.61 -4.43 -7.96
C ILE A 102 -10.00 -5.40 -9.07
N LYS A 103 -10.62 -4.88 -10.14
CA LYS A 103 -11.12 -5.69 -11.25
C LYS A 103 -9.99 -6.53 -11.86
N ASN A 104 -10.25 -7.84 -12.03
CA ASN A 104 -9.30 -8.81 -12.60
C ASN A 104 -7.93 -8.79 -11.87
N ILE A 105 -7.95 -8.78 -10.55
CA ILE A 105 -6.78 -8.49 -9.71
C ILE A 105 -5.55 -9.35 -10.05
N ARG A 106 -5.71 -10.64 -10.38
CA ARG A 106 -4.59 -11.52 -10.79
C ARG A 106 -3.87 -11.07 -12.06
N LYS A 107 -4.56 -10.36 -12.95
CA LYS A 107 -4.01 -9.88 -14.23
C LYS A 107 -3.72 -8.39 -14.23
N ASN A 108 -4.12 -7.69 -13.19
CA ASN A 108 -4.05 -6.23 -13.10
C ASN A 108 -2.77 -5.74 -12.44
N SER A 109 -1.61 -6.05 -13.02
CA SER A 109 -0.32 -5.56 -12.48
C SER A 109 -0.21 -4.03 -12.50
N HIS A 110 -0.89 -3.39 -13.47
CA HIS A 110 -0.78 -1.94 -13.69
C HIS A 110 -1.39 -1.12 -12.55
N MET A 111 -2.58 -1.48 -12.08
CA MET A 111 -3.32 -0.76 -11.04
C MET A 111 -3.28 -1.44 -9.68
N PHE A 112 -3.20 -2.74 -9.61
CA PHE A 112 -3.12 -3.68 -8.50
C PHE A 112 -3.43 -3.08 -7.12
N ALA A 113 -4.71 -2.91 -6.80
CA ALA A 113 -5.17 -2.37 -5.51
C ALA A 113 -4.45 -1.08 -5.06
N ARG A 114 -4.15 -0.16 -5.98
CA ARG A 114 -3.34 1.06 -5.84
C ARG A 114 -1.82 0.82 -5.80
N TRP A 115 -1.35 -0.40 -5.57
CA TRP A 115 0.07 -0.79 -5.53
C TRP A 115 0.61 -1.25 -6.90
N GLY A 116 -0.02 -0.81 -7.99
CA GLY A 116 0.36 -1.18 -9.34
C GLY A 116 1.70 -0.60 -9.79
N ASP A 117 2.21 -1.21 -10.87
CA ASP A 117 3.48 -0.82 -11.54
C ASP A 117 3.30 0.24 -12.64
N GLY A 118 2.08 0.74 -12.84
CA GLY A 118 1.79 1.88 -13.70
C GLY A 118 2.13 3.21 -13.04
N LEU A 119 2.32 4.28 -13.83
CA LEU A 119 2.36 5.64 -13.29
C LEU A 119 1.00 6.03 -12.69
N ALA A 120 1.02 6.88 -11.68
CA ALA A 120 -0.08 7.22 -10.78
C ALA A 120 -0.47 6.07 -9.81
N TYR A 121 0.39 5.04 -9.70
CA TYR A 121 0.27 3.95 -8.72
C TYR A 121 1.57 3.82 -7.93
N HIS A 122 1.46 3.29 -6.69
CA HIS A 122 2.55 3.41 -5.70
C HIS A 122 3.88 2.83 -6.19
N ILE A 123 3.89 1.61 -6.72
CA ILE A 123 5.15 0.98 -7.19
C ILE A 123 5.70 1.68 -8.44
N GLY A 124 4.82 2.05 -9.39
CA GLY A 124 5.25 2.72 -10.62
C GLY A 124 5.88 4.08 -10.35
N ASP A 125 5.23 4.92 -9.55
CA ASP A 125 5.73 6.26 -9.24
C ASP A 125 6.96 6.22 -8.33
N LEU A 126 7.01 5.32 -7.33
CA LEU A 126 8.19 5.14 -6.50
C LEU A 126 9.39 4.65 -7.32
N SER A 127 9.18 3.69 -8.22
CA SER A 127 10.23 3.22 -9.13
C SER A 127 10.71 4.33 -10.08
N HIS A 128 9.79 5.21 -10.51
CA HIS A 128 10.16 6.36 -11.35
C HIS A 128 11.07 7.36 -10.58
N VAL A 129 10.88 7.54 -9.29
CA VAL A 129 11.79 8.35 -8.46
C VAL A 129 13.18 7.75 -8.44
N LEU A 130 13.30 6.43 -8.20
CA LEU A 130 14.59 5.76 -8.04
C LEU A 130 15.34 5.67 -9.38
N PHE A 131 14.65 5.31 -10.46
CA PHE A 131 15.28 4.91 -11.73
C PHE A 131 15.09 5.89 -12.88
N LYS A 132 14.38 7.00 -12.67
CA LYS A 132 14.23 8.13 -13.61
C LYS A 132 13.84 7.70 -15.02
N PHE A 133 12.59 7.27 -15.21
CA PHE A 133 12.10 6.83 -16.53
C PHE A 133 12.24 7.92 -17.60
N GLU A 134 12.91 7.61 -18.69
CA GLU A 134 13.08 8.54 -19.82
C GLU A 134 11.74 8.89 -20.48
N GLY A 135 11.61 10.14 -20.94
CA GLY A 135 10.42 10.63 -21.65
C GLY A 135 9.17 10.81 -20.78
N TYR A 136 9.28 10.71 -19.44
CA TYR A 136 8.17 10.89 -18.53
C TYR A 136 8.28 12.19 -17.72
N LYS A 137 7.12 12.66 -17.23
CA LYS A 137 7.06 13.85 -16.37
C LYS A 137 7.92 13.68 -15.11
N LYS A 138 8.35 14.81 -14.54
CA LYS A 138 9.04 14.82 -13.25
C LYS A 138 8.26 14.00 -12.19
N PRO A 139 8.94 13.19 -11.36
CA PRO A 139 8.31 12.47 -10.25
C PRO A 139 7.51 13.38 -9.33
N GLN A 140 6.49 12.80 -8.68
CA GLN A 140 5.69 13.53 -7.69
C GLN A 140 6.47 13.66 -6.37
N LYS A 141 6.43 14.84 -5.75
CA LYS A 141 7.06 15.12 -4.45
C LYS A 141 6.71 14.11 -3.35
N LYS A 142 5.48 13.58 -3.37
CA LYS A 142 5.07 12.51 -2.46
C LYS A 142 6.04 11.32 -2.51
N TYR A 143 6.35 10.83 -3.69
CA TYR A 143 7.21 9.65 -3.85
C TYR A 143 8.70 9.96 -3.72
N GLU A 144 9.11 11.23 -3.91
CA GLU A 144 10.44 11.68 -3.54
C GLU A 144 10.63 11.53 -2.01
N ARG A 145 9.65 11.98 -1.20
CA ARG A 145 9.66 11.77 0.26
C ARG A 145 9.64 10.29 0.67
N TRP A 146 8.85 9.46 -0.06
CA TRP A 146 8.86 8.02 0.19
C TRP A 146 10.24 7.40 -0.06
N ALA A 147 10.86 7.73 -1.20
CA ALA A 147 12.19 7.23 -1.53
C ALA A 147 13.23 7.63 -0.48
N GLU A 148 13.25 8.90 -0.08
CA GLU A 148 14.11 9.42 0.98
C GLU A 148 13.87 8.72 2.32
N SER A 149 12.62 8.44 2.67
CA SER A 149 12.27 7.75 3.92
C SER A 149 12.67 6.28 3.92
N LEU A 150 12.47 5.57 2.82
CA LEU A 150 12.58 4.12 2.74
C LEU A 150 13.96 3.62 2.35
N PHE A 151 14.73 4.36 1.54
CA PHE A 151 15.97 3.86 0.91
C PHE A 151 17.21 4.58 1.39
N THR A 152 18.32 3.81 1.56
CA THR A 152 19.67 4.33 1.76
C THR A 152 20.39 4.53 0.44
N SER A 153 20.07 3.72 -0.57
CA SER A 153 20.62 3.78 -1.93
C SER A 153 19.50 3.53 -2.93
N TYR A 154 19.58 4.16 -4.10
CA TYR A 154 18.60 4.00 -5.18
C TYR A 154 19.08 3.02 -6.25
N ASP A 155 20.37 2.85 -6.42
CA ASP A 155 20.96 1.89 -7.35
C ASP A 155 22.27 1.30 -6.79
N PRO A 156 22.28 0.06 -6.29
CA PRO A 156 21.08 -0.79 -6.11
C PRO A 156 20.08 -0.20 -5.09
N PRO A 157 18.77 -0.53 -5.19
CA PRO A 157 17.77 -0.02 -4.26
C PRO A 157 17.84 -0.74 -2.92
N ILE A 158 18.48 -0.11 -1.93
CA ILE A 158 18.70 -0.68 -0.59
C ILE A 158 17.77 0.01 0.40
N LEU A 159 16.94 -0.75 1.09
CA LEU A 159 16.07 -0.25 2.15
C LEU A 159 16.89 0.10 3.41
N LYS A 160 16.44 1.10 4.15
CA LYS A 160 16.97 1.44 5.47
C LYS A 160 16.68 0.36 6.51
N GLN A 161 15.51 -0.27 6.38
CA GLN A 161 15.02 -1.37 7.22
C GLN A 161 13.92 -2.12 6.47
N SER A 162 13.53 -3.30 6.95
CA SER A 162 12.43 -4.07 6.38
C SER A 162 11.14 -3.26 6.36
N VAL A 163 10.46 -3.25 5.21
CA VAL A 163 9.17 -2.58 5.03
C VAL A 163 8.08 -3.63 4.96
N ASN A 164 7.15 -3.58 5.90
CA ASN A 164 6.04 -4.49 6.02
C ASN A 164 4.74 -3.85 5.52
N PHE A 165 3.82 -4.70 5.13
CA PHE A 165 2.52 -4.36 4.59
C PHE A 165 1.43 -5.08 5.35
N TYR A 166 0.61 -4.30 6.04
CA TYR A 166 -0.63 -4.77 6.64
C TYR A 166 -1.77 -4.55 5.65
N VAL A 167 -2.65 -5.52 5.48
CA VAL A 167 -3.87 -5.40 4.69
C VAL A 167 -5.02 -6.15 5.35
N SER A 168 -6.20 -5.54 5.36
CA SER A 168 -7.42 -6.12 5.93
C SER A 168 -8.62 -5.82 5.05
N PRO A 169 -9.58 -6.77 4.90
CA PRO A 169 -10.87 -6.46 4.32
C PRO A 169 -11.64 -5.49 5.24
N TRP A 170 -12.47 -4.65 4.66
CA TRP A 170 -13.36 -3.74 5.39
C TRP A 170 -14.81 -3.97 5.00
N PHE A 171 -15.67 -4.07 6.02
CA PHE A 171 -17.08 -4.35 5.85
C PHE A 171 -17.96 -3.25 6.46
N GLU A 172 -19.12 -3.03 5.88
CA GLU A 172 -20.16 -2.17 6.44
C GLU A 172 -20.46 -2.57 7.90
N GLY A 173 -20.54 -1.58 8.78
CA GLY A 173 -20.81 -1.77 10.21
C GLY A 173 -19.60 -2.20 11.06
N GLN A 174 -18.43 -2.42 10.47
CA GLN A 174 -17.20 -2.71 11.21
C GLN A 174 -16.75 -1.49 12.02
N LEU A 175 -16.21 -1.73 13.22
CA LEU A 175 -15.79 -0.67 14.13
C LEU A 175 -14.37 -0.20 13.84
N GLY A 176 -14.19 1.12 13.77
CA GLY A 176 -12.88 1.78 13.68
C GLY A 176 -12.14 1.83 15.02
N LEU A 177 -11.01 2.50 15.03
CA LEU A 177 -10.16 2.72 16.21
C LEU A 177 -10.90 3.47 17.33
N SER A 178 -11.76 4.42 16.99
CA SER A 178 -12.59 5.18 17.94
C SER A 178 -13.73 4.35 18.55
N GLY A 179 -13.99 3.15 18.03
CA GLY A 179 -15.13 2.32 18.41
C GLY A 179 -16.43 2.67 17.70
N PHE A 180 -16.43 3.60 16.74
CA PHE A 180 -17.57 3.90 15.87
C PHE A 180 -17.45 3.17 14.55
N SER A 181 -18.61 2.80 13.98
CA SER A 181 -18.65 2.25 12.62
C SER A 181 -18.54 3.39 11.59
N GLY A 182 -17.86 3.10 10.48
CA GLY A 182 -17.71 4.07 9.40
C GLY A 182 -17.49 3.39 8.06
N SER A 183 -17.73 4.14 6.98
CA SER A 183 -17.37 3.68 5.64
C SER A 183 -15.85 3.56 5.47
N LEU A 184 -15.39 2.77 4.51
CA LEU A 184 -13.96 2.61 4.24
C LEU A 184 -13.21 3.96 4.08
N PRO A 185 -13.73 4.99 3.38
CA PRO A 185 -13.10 6.30 3.34
C PRO A 185 -13.04 7.03 4.71
N ALA A 186 -14.04 6.82 5.56
CA ALA A 186 -14.06 7.44 6.90
C ALA A 186 -12.98 6.79 7.81
N ILE A 187 -12.87 5.46 7.76
CA ILE A 187 -11.86 4.71 8.53
C ILE A 187 -10.44 5.04 8.07
N GLU A 188 -10.19 5.18 6.77
CA GLU A 188 -8.88 5.64 6.28
C GLU A 188 -8.49 6.98 6.91
N LYS A 189 -9.40 7.96 6.92
CA LYS A 189 -9.16 9.28 7.54
C LYS A 189 -8.96 9.20 9.04
N GLU A 190 -9.77 8.42 9.73
CA GLU A 190 -9.65 8.18 11.18
C GLU A 190 -8.28 7.61 11.53
N MET A 191 -7.87 6.56 10.81
CA MET A 191 -6.55 5.94 10.99
C MET A 191 -5.40 6.91 10.73
N ILE A 192 -5.48 7.72 9.67
CA ILE A 192 -4.48 8.74 9.37
C ILE A 192 -4.42 9.79 10.49
N ALA A 193 -5.56 10.26 10.98
CA ALA A 193 -5.61 11.27 12.05
C ALA A 193 -4.97 10.75 13.35
N ILE A 194 -5.33 9.52 13.77
CA ILE A 194 -4.77 8.89 14.96
C ILE A 194 -3.27 8.61 14.79
N ALA A 195 -2.87 8.06 13.64
CA ALA A 195 -1.47 7.81 13.35
C ALA A 195 -0.65 9.11 13.28
N SER A 196 -1.21 10.19 12.76
CA SER A 196 -0.55 11.51 12.73
C SER A 196 -0.25 12.05 14.13
N TYR A 197 -1.10 11.78 15.11
CA TYR A 197 -0.88 12.17 16.50
C TYR A 197 0.29 11.39 17.14
N HIS A 198 0.37 10.08 16.91
CA HIS A 198 1.36 9.22 17.54
C HIS A 198 2.67 9.08 16.76
N TYR A 199 2.63 9.18 15.43
CA TYR A 199 3.73 8.88 14.49
C TYR A 199 3.96 10.00 13.47
N GLY A 200 3.55 11.25 13.78
CA GLY A 200 3.52 12.37 12.82
C GLY A 200 4.84 12.62 12.08
N ASP A 201 5.97 12.41 12.74
CA ASP A 201 7.30 12.62 12.14
C ASP A 201 7.65 11.57 11.07
N SER A 202 7.17 10.33 11.24
CA SER A 202 7.42 9.22 10.32
C SER A 202 6.32 9.02 9.28
N LEU A 203 5.09 9.53 9.53
CA LEU A 203 3.95 9.32 8.66
C LEU A 203 4.07 10.10 7.35
N LEU A 204 3.92 9.39 6.23
CA LEU A 204 4.04 9.92 4.86
C LEU A 204 2.72 10.40 4.25
N ASN A 205 1.61 10.30 4.97
CA ASN A 205 0.29 10.83 4.59
C ASN A 205 0.22 12.37 4.75
N LYS A 206 1.14 13.10 4.12
CA LYS A 206 1.18 14.58 4.25
C LYS A 206 0.35 15.30 3.18
N ASP A 207 -0.14 14.58 2.18
CA ASP A 207 -0.93 15.15 1.08
C ASP A 207 -2.37 14.65 1.23
N GLY A 208 -3.26 15.49 1.75
CA GLY A 208 -4.69 15.20 1.86
C GLY A 208 -5.24 15.06 3.28
N VAL A 209 -4.54 15.62 4.26
CA VAL A 209 -5.10 15.87 5.59
C VAL A 209 -5.70 17.27 5.64
#